data_9bce3efa709f346d9d9d17c0c64889bc
#
_entry.id   9bce3efa709f346d9d9d17c0c64889bc
#
_cell.length_a   1.000
_cell.length_b   1.000
_cell.length_c   1.000
_cell.angle_alpha   90.00
_cell.angle_beta   90.00
_cell.angle_gamma   90.00
#
_symmetry.space_group_name_H-M   'P 1'
#
loop_
_entity.id
_entity.type
_entity.pdbx_description
1 polymer ?
#
loop_
_entity_poly.entity_id
_entity_poly.type
_entity_poly.pdbx_seq_one_letter_code
_entity_poly.pdbx_strand_id
1 'polypeptide(L)'
;MRGKHIIVAVSAGIAAYKAIEVVSRLRKKGAEVKVVMTENATHIASPLTFGEISGYPVAIDMFEQVHQWDVEHIALATWADAYVVVPATANVIGKIYAGIADDMLTTTIMATKAPKYLCPAMNTEMYNNPITQRNLEGLQALGYHIMEPAEGWLACGITGVGRLPEPEAIVEWLESQMCKSNELEGTTVLVTAGGTQENIDPVRYIGNRSSGKMGYAIAEQAARMGANVILVSAPTSLAVPSGVDFVPVDSALSMQHAVESRYDTVDVVVMAAAVSDFRVLHKAEQKIKKMESMTLELVKNPDILQGLGAKKKHQILVGFAAETEHVIEYGQDKVARKNLDMLVANDVSKSNAGFNVDTNEGYFLYPNKDPKEMPNMKKSELAHNIMKEVVELVKNK
;
A
#
# COMPACT_ATOMS: atom_id res chain seq x y z
N MET A 1 -0.89 -8.28 7.76
CA MET A 1 -0.24 -9.58 8.05
C MET A 1 -0.78 -10.30 9.29
N ARG A 2 -1.47 -9.61 10.23
CA ARG A 2 -1.94 -10.18 11.49
C ARG A 2 -2.87 -11.39 11.28
N GLY A 3 -2.54 -12.52 11.95
CA GLY A 3 -3.28 -13.79 11.85
C GLY A 3 -3.11 -14.56 10.54
N LYS A 4 -2.18 -14.15 9.67
CA LYS A 4 -1.83 -14.87 8.43
C LYS A 4 -0.78 -15.94 8.71
N HIS A 5 -0.95 -17.10 8.11
CA HIS A 5 -0.04 -18.23 8.15
C HIS A 5 0.89 -18.21 6.93
N ILE A 6 2.17 -17.99 7.15
CA ILE A 6 3.14 -17.80 6.06
C ILE A 6 4.22 -18.88 6.16
N ILE A 7 4.43 -19.61 5.06
CA ILE A 7 5.62 -20.45 4.93
C ILE A 7 6.73 -19.64 4.25
N VAL A 8 7.88 -19.55 4.92
CA VAL A 8 9.11 -19.01 4.36
C VAL A 8 10.02 -20.17 3.97
N ALA A 9 10.17 -20.39 2.67
CA ALA A 9 10.98 -21.45 2.10
C ALA A 9 12.34 -20.90 1.68
N VAL A 10 13.42 -21.49 2.19
CA VAL A 10 14.79 -20.98 2.03
C VAL A 10 15.60 -21.92 1.17
N SER A 11 16.07 -21.44 0.01
CA SER A 11 16.98 -22.21 -0.85
C SER A 11 18.44 -21.77 -0.71
N ALA A 12 19.36 -22.58 -1.22
CA ALA A 12 20.81 -22.43 -1.04
C ALA A 12 21.39 -21.29 -1.90
N GLY A 13 21.15 -20.05 -1.54
CA GLY A 13 21.79 -18.85 -2.08
C GLY A 13 22.56 -18.13 -0.97
N ILE A 14 23.64 -17.44 -1.31
CA ILE A 14 24.44 -16.70 -0.30
C ILE A 14 23.58 -15.71 0.49
N ALA A 15 22.49 -15.18 -0.10
CA ALA A 15 21.56 -14.28 0.54
C ALA A 15 20.58 -14.96 1.51
N ALA A 16 20.67 -16.27 1.76
CA ALA A 16 19.80 -17.01 2.68
C ALA A 16 19.79 -16.42 4.11
N TYR A 17 20.91 -15.80 4.55
CA TYR A 17 20.97 -15.12 5.85
C TYR A 17 19.96 -13.98 5.97
N LYS A 18 19.58 -13.30 4.87
CA LYS A 18 18.56 -12.24 4.88
C LYS A 18 17.16 -12.77 5.14
N ALA A 19 16.88 -14.03 4.83
CA ALA A 19 15.58 -14.65 5.10
C ALA A 19 15.29 -14.70 6.61
N ILE A 20 16.31 -14.76 7.47
CA ILE A 20 16.18 -14.69 8.92
C ILE A 20 15.47 -13.38 9.33
N GLU A 21 15.88 -12.26 8.75
CA GLU A 21 15.27 -10.96 9.02
C GLU A 21 13.87 -10.86 8.41
N VAL A 22 13.62 -11.45 7.24
CA VAL A 22 12.27 -11.54 6.65
C VAL A 22 11.33 -12.25 7.61
N VAL A 23 11.70 -13.41 8.16
CA VAL A 23 10.92 -14.15 9.17
C VAL A 23 10.64 -13.28 10.40
N SER A 24 11.68 -12.63 10.94
CA SER A 24 11.54 -11.74 12.11
C SER A 24 10.56 -10.60 11.86
N ARG A 25 10.64 -9.95 10.70
CA ARG A 25 9.77 -8.82 10.33
C ARG A 25 8.32 -9.25 10.09
N LEU A 26 8.09 -10.40 9.45
CA LEU A 26 6.75 -10.96 9.24
C LEU A 26 6.07 -11.24 10.59
N ARG A 27 6.81 -11.84 11.54
CA ARG A 27 6.30 -12.08 12.90
C ARG A 27 5.99 -10.77 13.66
N LYS A 28 6.86 -9.76 13.56
CA LYS A 28 6.61 -8.43 14.14
C LYS A 28 5.34 -7.77 13.57
N LYS A 29 4.97 -8.09 12.33
CA LYS A 29 3.70 -7.67 11.71
C LYS A 29 2.50 -8.55 12.10
N GLY A 30 2.70 -9.53 12.99
CA GLY A 30 1.65 -10.39 13.55
C GLY A 30 1.30 -11.60 12.70
N ALA A 31 2.13 -11.99 11.74
CA ALA A 31 1.99 -13.25 11.03
C ALA A 31 2.52 -14.43 11.86
N GLU A 32 1.91 -15.60 11.70
CA GLU A 32 2.50 -16.87 12.10
C GLU A 32 3.39 -17.37 10.96
N VAL A 33 4.65 -17.71 11.27
CA VAL A 33 5.62 -18.06 10.24
C VAL A 33 6.24 -19.42 10.54
N LYS A 34 6.14 -20.36 9.61
CA LYS A 34 6.89 -21.61 9.61
C LYS A 34 7.96 -21.57 8.52
N VAL A 35 9.06 -22.27 8.74
CA VAL A 35 10.21 -22.25 7.82
C VAL A 35 10.45 -23.61 7.24
N VAL A 36 10.64 -23.65 5.93
CA VAL A 36 11.07 -24.84 5.17
C VAL A 36 12.45 -24.53 4.57
N MET A 37 13.39 -25.45 4.64
CA MET A 37 14.72 -25.27 4.06
C MET A 37 15.07 -26.42 3.13
N THR A 38 15.76 -26.12 2.02
CA THR A 38 16.47 -27.19 1.30
C THR A 38 17.66 -27.64 2.12
N GLU A 39 18.06 -28.89 2.01
CA GLU A 39 19.24 -29.42 2.70
C GLU A 39 20.48 -28.53 2.46
N ASN A 40 20.73 -28.15 1.21
CA ASN A 40 21.84 -27.27 0.87
C ASN A 40 21.77 -25.86 1.51
N ALA A 41 20.59 -25.36 1.84
CA ALA A 41 20.43 -24.06 2.51
C ALA A 41 20.97 -24.10 3.96
N THR A 42 20.95 -25.26 4.59
CA THR A 42 21.46 -25.45 5.97
C THR A 42 22.96 -25.20 6.09
N HIS A 43 23.73 -25.34 4.98
CA HIS A 43 25.15 -25.02 4.94
C HIS A 43 25.44 -23.51 4.93
N ILE A 44 24.43 -22.67 4.62
CA ILE A 44 24.59 -21.21 4.52
C ILE A 44 23.95 -20.50 5.73
N ALA A 45 22.81 -20.97 6.17
CA ALA A 45 22.08 -20.38 7.30
C ALA A 45 21.59 -21.49 8.24
N SER A 46 21.79 -21.30 9.54
CA SER A 46 21.48 -22.33 10.54
C SER A 46 19.96 -22.52 10.71
N PRO A 47 19.44 -23.76 10.60
CA PRO A 47 18.07 -24.08 10.95
C PRO A 47 17.70 -23.67 12.38
N LEU A 48 18.64 -23.79 13.33
CA LEU A 48 18.43 -23.40 14.71
C LEU A 48 18.02 -21.93 14.82
N THR A 49 18.70 -21.04 14.08
CA THR A 49 18.38 -19.60 14.09
C THR A 49 16.96 -19.35 13.57
N PHE A 50 16.56 -20.02 12.50
CA PHE A 50 15.20 -19.91 11.96
C PHE A 50 14.16 -20.46 12.95
N GLY A 51 14.44 -21.58 13.60
CA GLY A 51 13.56 -22.19 14.60
C GLY A 51 13.30 -21.26 15.77
N GLU A 52 14.36 -20.68 16.36
CA GLU A 52 14.26 -19.74 17.48
C GLU A 52 13.48 -18.47 17.09
N ILE A 53 13.71 -17.93 15.89
CA ILE A 53 13.04 -16.71 15.45
C ILE A 53 11.59 -16.99 15.03
N SER A 54 11.31 -18.11 14.37
CA SER A 54 9.95 -18.48 13.95
C SER A 54 9.09 -18.98 15.13
N GLY A 55 9.72 -19.59 16.13
CA GLY A 55 9.07 -20.28 17.23
C GLY A 55 8.52 -21.66 16.86
N TYR A 56 8.94 -22.20 15.70
CA TYR A 56 8.56 -23.52 15.18
C TYR A 56 9.78 -24.29 14.69
N PRO A 57 9.77 -25.63 14.74
CA PRO A 57 10.80 -26.45 14.08
C PRO A 57 10.89 -26.11 12.59
N VAL A 58 12.07 -26.22 12.03
CA VAL A 58 12.33 -26.01 10.61
C VAL A 58 12.18 -27.33 9.86
N ALA A 59 11.33 -27.38 8.87
CA ALA A 59 11.13 -28.57 8.04
C ALA A 59 12.23 -28.67 6.96
N ILE A 60 12.99 -29.75 6.96
CA ILE A 60 14.14 -29.96 6.04
C ILE A 60 13.99 -31.31 5.32
N ASP A 61 13.87 -32.39 6.06
CA ASP A 61 13.79 -33.74 5.54
C ASP A 61 12.34 -34.22 5.44
N MET A 62 11.98 -34.77 4.27
CA MET A 62 10.65 -35.32 4.05
C MET A 62 10.38 -36.64 4.80
N PHE A 63 11.43 -37.30 5.27
CA PHE A 63 11.41 -38.60 5.90
C PHE A 63 11.76 -38.58 7.39
N GLU A 64 11.93 -37.38 7.95
CA GLU A 64 12.14 -37.24 9.39
C GLU A 64 10.86 -37.70 10.13
N GLN A 65 11.03 -38.57 11.11
CA GLN A 65 9.92 -39.12 11.88
C GLN A 65 9.30 -38.02 12.77
N VAL A 66 8.22 -37.43 12.32
CA VAL A 66 7.38 -36.54 13.14
C VAL A 66 6.45 -37.39 13.97
N HIS A 67 6.33 -37.11 15.27
CA HIS A 67 5.48 -37.84 16.22
C HIS A 67 3.95 -37.67 15.97
N GLN A 68 3.55 -37.07 14.87
CA GLN A 68 2.15 -36.94 14.43
C GLN A 68 1.95 -37.68 13.09
N TRP A 69 0.79 -38.34 12.96
CA TRP A 69 0.45 -39.18 11.81
C TRP A 69 0.19 -38.41 10.51
N ASP A 70 0.34 -37.09 10.50
CA ASP A 70 0.15 -36.25 9.32
C ASP A 70 1.44 -36.17 8.49
N VAL A 71 1.29 -36.29 7.19
CA VAL A 71 2.36 -36.11 6.23
C VAL A 71 2.77 -34.64 6.26
N GLU A 72 3.97 -34.33 6.78
CA GLU A 72 4.38 -32.98 7.15
C GLU A 72 4.26 -31.95 6.00
N HIS A 73 4.71 -32.29 4.80
CA HIS A 73 4.59 -31.38 3.64
C HIS A 73 3.14 -31.08 3.26
N ILE A 74 2.20 -32.02 3.49
CA ILE A 74 0.77 -31.78 3.26
C ILE A 74 0.18 -30.90 4.37
N ALA A 75 0.55 -31.17 5.63
CA ALA A 75 0.12 -30.34 6.76
C ALA A 75 0.58 -28.88 6.59
N LEU A 76 1.83 -28.66 6.20
CA LEU A 76 2.37 -27.34 5.89
C LEU A 76 1.65 -26.69 4.70
N ALA A 77 1.47 -27.43 3.60
CA ALA A 77 0.81 -26.95 2.40
C ALA A 77 -0.65 -26.49 2.65
N THR A 78 -1.36 -27.19 3.54
CA THR A 78 -2.75 -26.89 3.90
C THR A 78 -2.84 -25.75 4.93
N TRP A 79 -1.86 -25.62 5.82
CA TRP A 79 -1.80 -24.58 6.85
C TRP A 79 -1.55 -23.20 6.27
N ALA A 80 -0.84 -23.09 5.13
CA ALA A 80 -0.36 -21.83 4.59
C ALA A 80 -1.45 -20.96 3.96
N ASP A 81 -1.49 -19.69 4.30
CA ASP A 81 -2.15 -18.60 3.55
C ASP A 81 -1.24 -18.03 2.45
N ALA A 82 0.08 -18.20 2.57
CA ALA A 82 1.06 -17.78 1.59
C ALA A 82 2.31 -18.66 1.66
N TYR A 83 2.91 -18.95 0.50
CA TYR A 83 4.17 -19.67 0.37
C TYR A 83 5.23 -18.77 -0.29
N VAL A 84 6.29 -18.44 0.43
CA VAL A 84 7.30 -17.46 0.01
C VAL A 84 8.65 -18.14 -0.10
N VAL A 85 9.26 -18.15 -1.29
CA VAL A 85 10.62 -18.65 -1.51
C VAL A 85 11.60 -17.49 -1.48
N VAL A 86 12.43 -17.43 -0.45
CA VAL A 86 13.40 -16.35 -0.23
C VAL A 86 14.69 -16.84 0.43
N PRO A 87 15.82 -16.79 -0.27
CA PRO A 87 15.97 -16.50 -1.69
C PRO A 87 15.43 -17.64 -2.58
N ALA A 88 15.01 -17.32 -3.82
CA ALA A 88 14.71 -18.29 -4.86
C ALA A 88 15.91 -18.40 -5.82
N THR A 89 16.69 -19.48 -5.74
CA THR A 89 17.82 -19.73 -6.64
C THR A 89 17.37 -20.24 -7.99
N ALA A 90 18.19 -20.07 -9.02
CA ALA A 90 17.93 -20.60 -10.37
C ALA A 90 17.59 -22.10 -10.35
N ASN A 91 18.27 -22.89 -9.50
CA ASN A 91 17.99 -24.32 -9.33
C ASN A 91 16.55 -24.56 -8.87
N VAL A 92 16.12 -23.90 -7.79
CA VAL A 92 14.77 -24.07 -7.23
C VAL A 92 13.70 -23.54 -8.20
N ILE A 93 13.95 -22.41 -8.88
CA ILE A 93 13.06 -21.88 -9.92
C ILE A 93 12.90 -22.90 -11.05
N GLY A 94 14.01 -23.49 -11.52
CA GLY A 94 13.99 -24.53 -12.55
C GLY A 94 13.22 -25.78 -12.13
N LYS A 95 13.44 -26.27 -10.90
CA LYS A 95 12.70 -27.41 -10.35
C LYS A 95 11.21 -27.16 -10.26
N ILE A 96 10.80 -26.02 -9.69
CA ILE A 96 9.37 -25.64 -9.57
C ILE A 96 8.72 -25.57 -10.95
N TYR A 97 9.37 -24.93 -11.93
CA TYR A 97 8.83 -24.80 -13.29
C TYR A 97 8.71 -26.17 -14.01
N ALA A 98 9.67 -27.07 -13.78
CA ALA A 98 9.65 -28.41 -14.35
C ALA A 98 8.75 -29.41 -13.58
N GLY A 99 8.16 -29.00 -12.46
CA GLY A 99 7.33 -29.88 -11.63
C GLY A 99 8.13 -30.94 -10.86
N ILE A 100 9.42 -30.68 -10.56
CA ILE A 100 10.27 -31.58 -9.78
C ILE A 100 10.03 -31.32 -8.28
N ALA A 101 9.63 -32.38 -7.56
CA ALA A 101 9.31 -32.35 -6.13
C ALA A 101 10.16 -33.41 -5.40
N ASP A 102 11.44 -33.12 -5.27
CA ASP A 102 12.47 -34.05 -4.73
C ASP A 102 13.02 -33.63 -3.36
N ASP A 103 12.50 -32.53 -2.80
CA ASP A 103 12.86 -32.06 -1.46
C ASP A 103 11.63 -31.44 -0.76
N MET A 104 11.75 -31.13 0.54
CA MET A 104 10.65 -30.56 1.35
C MET A 104 10.10 -29.27 0.76
N LEU A 105 10.95 -28.36 0.23
CA LEU A 105 10.54 -27.10 -0.37
C LEU A 105 9.70 -27.33 -1.62
N THR A 106 10.21 -28.11 -2.56
CA THR A 106 9.59 -28.33 -3.87
C THR A 106 8.33 -29.18 -3.78
N THR A 107 8.28 -30.12 -2.84
CA THR A 107 7.08 -30.94 -2.58
C THR A 107 5.98 -30.11 -1.93
N THR A 108 6.31 -29.30 -0.91
CA THR A 108 5.31 -28.47 -0.22
C THR A 108 4.74 -27.39 -1.14
N ILE A 109 5.56 -26.71 -1.96
CA ILE A 109 5.06 -25.67 -2.88
C ILE A 109 4.17 -26.26 -3.98
N MET A 110 4.40 -27.51 -4.39
CA MET A 110 3.55 -28.21 -5.36
C MET A 110 2.20 -28.60 -4.75
N ALA A 111 2.16 -28.96 -3.46
CA ALA A 111 0.97 -29.40 -2.77
C ALA A 111 0.06 -28.24 -2.32
N THR A 112 0.61 -27.03 -2.12
CA THR A 112 -0.16 -25.91 -1.56
C THR A 112 -1.06 -25.22 -2.57
N LYS A 113 -2.28 -24.85 -2.13
CA LYS A 113 -3.20 -23.98 -2.85
C LYS A 113 -2.96 -22.49 -2.56
N ALA A 114 -2.16 -22.18 -1.55
CA ALA A 114 -1.83 -20.80 -1.19
C ALA A 114 -1.12 -20.06 -2.33
N PRO A 115 -1.29 -18.74 -2.46
CA PRO A 115 -0.51 -17.90 -3.37
C PRO A 115 0.98 -18.09 -3.14
N LYS A 116 1.73 -18.15 -4.24
CA LYS A 116 3.15 -18.47 -4.27
C LYS A 116 3.96 -17.26 -4.67
N TYR A 117 4.96 -16.92 -3.85
CA TYR A 117 5.79 -15.73 -3.99
C TYR A 117 7.26 -16.14 -4.11
N LEU A 118 7.92 -15.69 -5.16
CA LEU A 118 9.34 -15.98 -5.41
C LEU A 118 10.15 -14.70 -5.33
N CYS A 119 11.24 -14.71 -4.56
CA CYS A 119 12.24 -13.65 -4.49
C CYS A 119 13.56 -14.15 -5.11
N PRO A 120 13.75 -14.02 -6.44
CA PRO A 120 14.95 -14.49 -7.12
C PRO A 120 16.22 -13.84 -6.58
N ALA A 121 17.28 -14.66 -6.41
CA ALA A 121 18.61 -14.16 -6.06
C ALA A 121 19.68 -15.07 -6.66
N MET A 122 20.51 -14.49 -7.55
CA MET A 122 21.57 -15.20 -8.25
C MET A 122 22.56 -14.23 -8.89
N ASN A 123 23.61 -14.75 -9.49
CA ASN A 123 24.52 -13.96 -10.33
C ASN A 123 23.78 -13.37 -11.53
N THR A 124 24.24 -12.22 -12.03
CA THR A 124 23.62 -11.48 -13.14
C THR A 124 23.49 -12.32 -14.42
N GLU A 125 24.54 -13.07 -14.79
CA GLU A 125 24.49 -13.92 -15.99
C GLU A 125 23.51 -15.09 -15.82
N MET A 126 23.38 -15.62 -14.60
CA MET A 126 22.36 -16.64 -14.28
C MET A 126 20.96 -16.06 -14.36
N TYR A 127 20.77 -14.82 -13.92
CA TYR A 127 19.46 -14.15 -13.97
C TYR A 127 19.07 -13.85 -15.43
N ASN A 128 20.01 -13.29 -16.21
CA ASN A 128 19.79 -12.95 -17.62
C ASN A 128 19.78 -14.18 -18.55
N ASN A 129 20.12 -15.36 -18.05
CA ASN A 129 20.10 -16.58 -18.84
C ASN A 129 18.71 -16.84 -19.43
N PRO A 130 18.58 -17.07 -20.76
CA PRO A 130 17.27 -17.28 -21.39
C PRO A 130 16.43 -18.40 -20.75
N ILE A 131 17.07 -19.43 -20.21
CA ILE A 131 16.37 -20.52 -19.50
C ILE A 131 15.77 -20.01 -18.20
N THR A 132 16.53 -19.21 -17.44
CA THR A 132 16.02 -18.62 -16.18
C THR A 132 14.86 -17.67 -16.46
N GLN A 133 15.00 -16.79 -17.45
CA GLN A 133 13.93 -15.85 -17.83
C GLN A 133 12.66 -16.59 -18.30
N ARG A 134 12.80 -17.57 -19.20
CA ARG A 134 11.69 -18.43 -19.60
C ARG A 134 10.99 -19.10 -18.42
N ASN A 135 11.76 -19.61 -17.45
CA ASN A 135 11.17 -20.27 -16.27
C ASN A 135 10.40 -19.28 -15.38
N LEU A 136 10.94 -18.07 -15.20
CA LEU A 136 10.26 -17.00 -14.46
C LEU A 136 8.97 -16.55 -15.14
N GLU A 137 9.01 -16.27 -16.44
CA GLU A 137 7.85 -15.90 -17.25
C GLU A 137 6.78 -17.01 -17.23
N GLY A 138 7.19 -18.27 -17.38
CA GLY A 138 6.29 -19.41 -17.32
C GLY A 138 5.64 -19.58 -15.95
N LEU A 139 6.38 -19.41 -14.86
CA LEU A 139 5.82 -19.42 -13.49
C LEU A 139 4.86 -18.26 -13.27
N GLN A 140 5.17 -17.07 -13.77
CA GLN A 140 4.27 -15.92 -13.69
C GLN A 140 2.95 -16.17 -14.43
N ALA A 141 3.01 -16.78 -15.62
CA ALA A 141 1.82 -17.19 -16.38
C ALA A 141 0.98 -18.26 -15.65
N LEU A 142 1.62 -19.07 -14.77
CA LEU A 142 0.95 -20.04 -13.90
C LEU A 142 0.45 -19.44 -12.57
N GLY A 143 0.50 -18.11 -12.41
CA GLY A 143 -0.03 -17.41 -11.25
C GLY A 143 0.94 -17.27 -10.06
N TYR A 144 2.24 -17.51 -10.27
CA TYR A 144 3.25 -17.20 -9.26
C TYR A 144 3.56 -15.71 -9.27
N HIS A 145 3.69 -15.11 -8.09
CA HIS A 145 4.11 -13.73 -7.93
C HIS A 145 5.64 -13.68 -7.83
N ILE A 146 6.27 -12.93 -8.72
CA ILE A 146 7.72 -12.85 -8.77
C ILE A 146 8.15 -11.44 -8.42
N MET A 147 9.01 -11.31 -7.39
CA MET A 147 9.64 -10.05 -7.04
C MET A 147 10.87 -9.84 -7.92
N GLU A 148 10.97 -8.70 -8.58
CA GLU A 148 12.17 -8.37 -9.34
C GLU A 148 13.38 -8.25 -8.39
N PRO A 149 14.53 -8.87 -8.74
CA PRO A 149 15.74 -8.72 -7.96
C PRO A 149 16.28 -7.29 -8.07
N ALA A 150 16.94 -6.85 -7.01
CA ALA A 150 17.58 -5.53 -6.99
C ALA A 150 18.86 -5.51 -7.85
N GLU A 151 19.20 -4.33 -8.32
CA GLU A 151 20.51 -4.03 -8.89
C GLU A 151 21.49 -3.63 -7.77
N GLY A 152 22.75 -4.03 -7.89
CA GLY A 152 23.78 -3.62 -6.94
C GLY A 152 24.98 -4.56 -6.91
N TRP A 153 25.82 -4.38 -5.89
CA TRP A 153 27.03 -5.21 -5.68
C TRP A 153 26.65 -6.64 -5.29
N LEU A 154 27.16 -7.61 -6.03
CA LEU A 154 26.96 -9.02 -5.83
C LEU A 154 28.14 -9.66 -5.09
N ALA A 155 27.93 -10.78 -4.42
CA ALA A 155 28.97 -11.49 -3.68
C ALA A 155 30.15 -11.96 -4.55
N CYS A 156 29.97 -12.07 -5.87
CA CYS A 156 31.04 -12.40 -6.82
C CYS A 156 31.88 -11.19 -7.23
N GLY A 157 31.67 -10.00 -6.64
CA GLY A 157 32.51 -8.82 -6.89
C GLY A 157 32.13 -7.99 -8.12
N ILE A 158 30.94 -8.18 -8.70
CA ILE A 158 30.44 -7.40 -9.82
C ILE A 158 29.15 -6.65 -9.42
N THR A 159 28.87 -5.57 -10.13
CA THR A 159 27.60 -4.84 -10.01
C THR A 159 26.67 -5.29 -11.13
N GLY A 160 25.41 -5.56 -10.79
CA GLY A 160 24.37 -5.95 -11.75
C GLY A 160 23.09 -6.37 -11.11
N VAL A 161 22.12 -6.79 -11.93
CA VAL A 161 20.83 -7.32 -11.50
C VAL A 161 20.99 -8.75 -10.97
N GLY A 162 20.21 -9.13 -9.95
CA GLY A 162 20.23 -10.49 -9.40
C GLY A 162 20.40 -10.51 -7.88
N ARG A 163 20.59 -9.34 -7.25
CA ARG A 163 20.70 -9.20 -5.81
C ARG A 163 19.32 -9.37 -5.15
N LEU A 164 19.27 -10.16 -4.06
CA LEU A 164 18.06 -10.21 -3.23
C LEU A 164 17.75 -8.82 -2.68
N PRO A 165 16.53 -8.29 -2.87
CA PRO A 165 16.10 -7.04 -2.26
C PRO A 165 16.29 -7.05 -0.73
N GLU A 166 16.26 -5.88 -0.11
CA GLU A 166 16.38 -5.79 1.33
C GLU A 166 15.15 -6.42 2.02
N PRO A 167 15.32 -7.06 3.19
CA PRO A 167 14.24 -7.75 3.90
C PRO A 167 12.99 -6.89 4.12
N GLU A 168 13.18 -5.61 4.33
CA GLU A 168 12.11 -4.61 4.48
C GLU A 168 11.25 -4.50 3.23
N ALA A 169 11.90 -4.31 2.07
CA ALA A 169 11.22 -4.23 0.78
C ALA A 169 10.51 -5.54 0.41
N ILE A 170 11.09 -6.70 0.76
CA ILE A 170 10.44 -8.00 0.56
C ILE A 170 9.14 -8.10 1.37
N VAL A 171 9.17 -7.71 2.64
CA VAL A 171 8.00 -7.77 3.52
C VAL A 171 6.93 -6.78 3.10
N GLU A 172 7.29 -5.58 2.68
CA GLU A 172 6.37 -4.58 2.14
C GLU A 172 5.72 -5.07 0.84
N TRP A 173 6.51 -5.64 -0.07
CA TRP A 173 6.00 -6.23 -1.30
C TRP A 173 5.03 -7.38 -1.02
N LEU A 174 5.38 -8.33 -0.14
CA LEU A 174 4.49 -9.41 0.26
C LEU A 174 3.18 -8.89 0.84
N GLU A 175 3.24 -7.89 1.71
CA GLU A 175 2.05 -7.26 2.29
C GLU A 175 1.18 -6.64 1.19
N SER A 176 1.79 -5.95 0.23
CA SER A 176 1.09 -5.36 -0.91
C SER A 176 0.39 -6.41 -1.79
N GLN A 177 1.02 -7.58 -2.00
CA GLN A 177 0.46 -8.65 -2.82
C GLN A 177 -0.62 -9.43 -2.06
N MET A 178 -0.38 -9.77 -0.79
CA MET A 178 -1.32 -10.55 0.03
C MET A 178 -2.57 -9.78 0.45
N CYS A 179 -2.50 -8.45 0.49
CA CYS A 179 -3.63 -7.59 0.84
C CYS A 179 -4.40 -7.10 -0.40
N LYS A 180 -4.10 -7.60 -1.60
CA LYS A 180 -4.92 -7.33 -2.77
C LYS A 180 -6.27 -8.03 -2.60
N SER A 181 -7.34 -7.27 -2.78
CA SER A 181 -8.69 -7.79 -2.93
C SER A 181 -9.29 -7.21 -4.22
N ASN A 182 -10.31 -7.84 -4.75
CA ASN A 182 -11.00 -7.37 -5.96
C ASN A 182 -12.35 -6.71 -5.61
N GLU A 183 -12.49 -6.22 -4.37
CA GLU A 183 -13.75 -5.65 -3.89
C GLU A 183 -14.17 -4.39 -4.64
N LEU A 184 -13.21 -3.68 -5.27
CA LEU A 184 -13.41 -2.49 -6.10
C LEU A 184 -13.00 -2.72 -7.57
N GLU A 185 -12.93 -3.95 -8.03
CA GLU A 185 -12.63 -4.26 -9.42
C GLU A 185 -13.70 -3.63 -10.34
N GLY A 186 -13.26 -2.95 -11.39
CA GLY A 186 -14.12 -2.21 -12.29
C GLY A 186 -14.59 -0.84 -11.77
N THR A 187 -14.28 -0.47 -10.52
CA THR A 187 -14.62 0.82 -9.93
C THR A 187 -13.49 1.83 -10.16
N THR A 188 -13.82 3.04 -10.60
CA THR A 188 -12.85 4.13 -10.75
C THR A 188 -12.95 5.08 -9.54
N VAL A 189 -11.85 5.23 -8.81
CA VAL A 189 -11.75 6.05 -7.59
C VAL A 189 -10.83 7.23 -7.83
N LEU A 190 -11.34 8.45 -7.70
CA LEU A 190 -10.54 9.67 -7.73
C LEU A 190 -10.26 10.11 -6.29
N VAL A 191 -9.00 10.31 -5.95
CA VAL A 191 -8.55 10.78 -4.63
C VAL A 191 -7.81 12.10 -4.79
N THR A 192 -8.14 13.09 -3.97
CA THR A 192 -7.35 14.32 -3.89
C THR A 192 -6.40 14.29 -2.69
N ALA A 193 -5.19 14.86 -2.83
CA ALA A 193 -4.18 14.85 -1.78
C ALA A 193 -3.35 16.14 -1.73
N GLY A 194 -2.63 16.31 -0.62
CA GLY A 194 -1.73 17.45 -0.42
C GLY A 194 -2.44 18.72 0.02
N GLY A 195 -1.69 19.79 0.17
CA GLY A 195 -2.20 21.14 0.44
C GLY A 195 -2.01 22.03 -0.79
N THR A 196 -3.06 22.70 -1.24
CA THR A 196 -2.94 23.64 -2.35
C THR A 196 -2.06 24.81 -1.99
N GLN A 197 -1.34 25.35 -2.98
CA GLN A 197 -0.40 26.45 -2.87
C GLN A 197 -0.93 27.61 -3.72
N GLU A 198 -1.42 28.64 -3.05
CA GLU A 198 -1.98 29.81 -3.71
C GLU A 198 -0.87 30.85 -3.89
N ASN A 199 -0.30 30.88 -5.07
CA ASN A 199 0.90 31.68 -5.35
C ASN A 199 0.63 33.17 -5.20
N ILE A 200 1.48 33.85 -4.39
CA ILE A 200 1.57 35.30 -4.28
C ILE A 200 2.43 35.85 -5.43
N ASP A 201 3.59 35.23 -5.63
CA ASP A 201 4.56 35.50 -6.69
C ASP A 201 5.27 34.19 -7.08
N PRO A 202 6.24 34.14 -8.00
CA PRO A 202 6.93 32.91 -8.39
C PRO A 202 7.69 32.19 -7.26
N VAL A 203 7.84 32.80 -6.08
CA VAL A 203 8.66 32.30 -4.97
C VAL A 203 7.83 32.00 -3.71
N ARG A 204 6.73 32.75 -3.49
CA ARG A 204 5.95 32.70 -2.25
C ARG A 204 4.51 32.30 -2.52
N TYR A 205 3.92 31.52 -1.59
CA TYR A 205 2.54 31.10 -1.66
C TYR A 205 1.88 31.10 -0.27
N ILE A 206 0.56 31.10 -0.26
CA ILE A 206 -0.28 30.78 0.90
C ILE A 206 -0.76 29.34 0.74
N GLY A 207 -0.77 28.56 1.81
CA GLY A 207 -1.22 27.17 1.75
C GLY A 207 -1.44 26.56 3.12
N ASN A 208 -2.09 25.41 3.14
CA ASN A 208 -2.36 24.64 4.33
C ASN A 208 -1.18 23.72 4.69
N ARG A 209 -0.98 23.45 6.00
CA ARG A 209 0.06 22.53 6.49
C ARG A 209 -0.33 21.08 6.30
N SER A 210 -0.54 20.65 5.06
CA SER A 210 -0.89 19.27 4.73
C SER A 210 0.31 18.52 4.18
N SER A 211 0.57 17.32 4.72
CA SER A 211 1.62 16.42 4.20
C SER A 211 1.17 15.53 3.06
N GLY A 212 -0.14 15.46 2.76
CA GLY A 212 -0.71 14.56 1.75
C GLY A 212 -0.83 13.08 2.18
N LYS A 213 -0.25 12.68 3.32
CA LYS A 213 -0.18 11.27 3.77
C LYS A 213 -1.52 10.54 3.73
N MET A 214 -2.62 11.18 4.11
CA MET A 214 -3.93 10.52 4.16
C MET A 214 -4.46 10.20 2.75
N GLY A 215 -4.42 11.16 1.82
CA GLY A 215 -4.85 10.94 0.44
C GLY A 215 -4.01 9.88 -0.27
N TYR A 216 -2.68 9.89 -0.07
CA TYR A 216 -1.79 8.86 -0.61
C TYR A 216 -2.09 7.47 -0.05
N ALA A 217 -2.34 7.35 1.27
CA ALA A 217 -2.70 6.08 1.89
C ALA A 217 -4.05 5.54 1.37
N ILE A 218 -5.03 6.43 1.12
CA ILE A 218 -6.32 6.05 0.54
C ILE A 218 -6.15 5.59 -0.91
N ALA A 219 -5.38 6.32 -1.73
CA ALA A 219 -5.10 5.94 -3.10
C ALA A 219 -4.41 4.58 -3.20
N GLU A 220 -3.41 4.34 -2.35
CA GLU A 220 -2.72 3.05 -2.25
C GLU A 220 -3.70 1.94 -1.84
N GLN A 221 -4.54 2.17 -0.85
CA GLN A 221 -5.51 1.18 -0.39
C GLN A 221 -6.58 0.87 -1.43
N ALA A 222 -7.08 1.89 -2.15
CA ALA A 222 -8.03 1.70 -3.25
C ALA A 222 -7.44 0.84 -4.37
N ALA A 223 -6.18 1.10 -4.76
CA ALA A 223 -5.45 0.29 -5.74
C ALA A 223 -5.25 -1.16 -5.27
N ARG A 224 -4.97 -1.37 -3.98
CA ARG A 224 -4.89 -2.72 -3.37
C ARG A 224 -6.23 -3.46 -3.39
N MET A 225 -7.34 -2.74 -3.40
CA MET A 225 -8.70 -3.30 -3.51
C MET A 225 -9.17 -3.50 -4.97
N GLY A 226 -8.30 -3.29 -5.95
CA GLY A 226 -8.57 -3.54 -7.36
C GLY A 226 -9.19 -2.36 -8.11
N ALA A 227 -9.30 -1.18 -7.49
CA ALA A 227 -9.84 0.01 -8.15
C ALA A 227 -8.89 0.58 -9.23
N ASN A 228 -9.46 1.21 -10.26
CA ASN A 228 -8.73 2.13 -11.13
C ASN A 228 -8.58 3.46 -10.38
N VAL A 229 -7.37 3.84 -9.97
CA VAL A 229 -7.17 4.99 -9.08
C VAL A 229 -6.58 6.17 -9.83
N ILE A 230 -7.21 7.34 -9.69
CA ILE A 230 -6.72 8.64 -10.15
C ILE A 230 -6.36 9.46 -8.90
N LEU A 231 -5.07 9.80 -8.74
CA LEU A 231 -4.59 10.62 -7.63
C LEU A 231 -4.29 12.04 -8.10
N VAL A 232 -5.17 12.98 -7.77
CA VAL A 232 -4.98 14.41 -8.01
C VAL A 232 -4.28 15.02 -6.81
N SER A 233 -3.00 15.37 -6.93
CA SER A 233 -2.22 15.82 -5.78
C SER A 233 -1.58 17.18 -5.96
N ALA A 234 -1.77 18.04 -4.96
CA ALA A 234 -0.92 19.19 -4.74
C ALA A 234 0.49 18.73 -4.31
N PRO A 235 1.52 19.60 -4.34
CA PRO A 235 2.91 19.21 -4.10
C PRO A 235 3.10 18.54 -2.74
N THR A 236 3.77 17.38 -2.75
CA THR A 236 4.18 16.62 -1.57
C THR A 236 5.56 16.01 -1.80
N SER A 237 6.23 15.54 -0.74
CA SER A 237 7.48 14.77 -0.82
C SER A 237 7.24 13.24 -0.88
N LEU A 238 5.99 12.80 -1.01
CA LEU A 238 5.63 11.38 -0.99
C LEU A 238 5.85 10.74 -2.37
N ALA A 239 6.31 9.49 -2.38
CA ALA A 239 6.36 8.70 -3.60
C ALA A 239 4.94 8.34 -4.06
N VAL A 240 4.70 8.39 -5.37
CA VAL A 240 3.41 8.00 -5.96
C VAL A 240 3.23 6.50 -5.79
N PRO A 241 2.07 6.03 -5.26
CA PRO A 241 1.81 4.60 -5.13
C PRO A 241 1.78 3.89 -6.49
N SER A 242 2.22 2.62 -6.52
CA SER A 242 2.18 1.82 -7.74
C SER A 242 0.74 1.59 -8.23
N GLY A 243 0.55 1.60 -9.55
CA GLY A 243 -0.75 1.32 -10.17
C GLY A 243 -1.77 2.44 -10.05
N VAL A 244 -1.31 3.68 -9.81
CA VAL A 244 -2.13 4.88 -9.65
C VAL A 244 -1.84 5.85 -10.80
N ASP A 245 -2.89 6.37 -11.44
CA ASP A 245 -2.79 7.46 -12.42
C ASP A 245 -2.59 8.79 -11.67
N PHE A 246 -1.42 9.40 -11.82
CA PHE A 246 -1.02 10.59 -11.06
C PHE A 246 -1.26 11.87 -11.85
N VAL A 247 -2.02 12.78 -11.28
CA VAL A 247 -2.37 14.09 -11.85
C VAL A 247 -1.83 15.19 -10.92
N PRO A 248 -0.69 15.82 -11.22
CA PRO A 248 -0.14 16.90 -10.43
C PRO A 248 -0.94 18.18 -10.61
N VAL A 249 -1.21 18.88 -9.50
CA VAL A 249 -1.83 20.19 -9.45
C VAL A 249 -1.11 21.08 -8.45
N ASP A 250 -1.31 22.38 -8.47
CA ASP A 250 -0.67 23.31 -7.53
C ASP A 250 -1.67 24.08 -6.67
N SER A 251 -2.73 24.60 -7.25
CA SER A 251 -3.68 25.52 -6.64
C SER A 251 -5.09 24.92 -6.51
N ALA A 252 -5.97 25.58 -5.77
CA ALA A 252 -7.38 25.21 -5.64
C ALA A 252 -8.09 25.19 -7.01
N LEU A 253 -7.78 26.15 -7.89
CA LEU A 253 -8.39 26.21 -9.22
C LEU A 253 -7.90 25.08 -10.14
N SER A 254 -6.61 24.77 -10.13
CA SER A 254 -6.08 23.63 -10.91
C SER A 254 -6.62 22.30 -10.38
N MET A 255 -6.76 22.14 -9.07
CA MET A 255 -7.38 20.96 -8.47
C MET A 255 -8.87 20.86 -8.86
N GLN A 256 -9.63 21.95 -8.81
CA GLN A 256 -11.02 21.98 -9.26
C GLN A 256 -11.14 21.50 -10.70
N HIS A 257 -10.34 22.08 -11.61
CA HIS A 257 -10.36 21.71 -13.02
C HIS A 257 -10.02 20.23 -13.25
N ALA A 258 -8.99 19.73 -12.56
CA ALA A 258 -8.55 18.33 -12.67
C ALA A 258 -9.64 17.35 -12.19
N VAL A 259 -10.35 17.67 -11.12
CA VAL A 259 -11.43 16.85 -10.57
C VAL A 259 -12.68 16.94 -11.44
N GLU A 260 -13.14 18.16 -11.78
CA GLU A 260 -14.38 18.36 -12.56
C GLU A 260 -14.29 17.77 -13.96
N SER A 261 -13.12 17.84 -14.62
CA SER A 261 -12.93 17.26 -15.96
C SER A 261 -13.02 15.73 -15.99
N ARG A 262 -12.93 15.06 -14.84
CA ARG A 262 -13.00 13.60 -14.70
C ARG A 262 -14.26 13.12 -14.00
N TYR A 263 -15.05 14.03 -13.45
CA TYR A 263 -16.14 13.70 -12.53
C TYR A 263 -17.21 12.77 -13.14
N ASP A 264 -17.55 12.96 -14.40
CA ASP A 264 -18.57 12.13 -15.06
C ASP A 264 -18.11 10.67 -15.33
N THR A 265 -16.81 10.42 -15.28
CA THR A 265 -16.20 9.10 -15.59
C THR A 265 -15.75 8.32 -14.36
N VAL A 266 -15.90 8.90 -13.17
CA VAL A 266 -15.48 8.24 -11.92
C VAL A 266 -16.69 7.81 -11.10
N ASP A 267 -16.54 6.72 -10.35
CA ASP A 267 -17.59 6.15 -9.50
C ASP A 267 -17.53 6.71 -8.07
N VAL A 268 -16.30 6.96 -7.59
CA VAL A 268 -16.03 7.42 -6.23
C VAL A 268 -15.08 8.61 -6.26
N VAL A 269 -15.40 9.65 -5.48
CA VAL A 269 -14.49 10.79 -5.25
C VAL A 269 -14.21 10.91 -3.75
N VAL A 270 -12.93 10.88 -3.37
CA VAL A 270 -12.48 11.09 -2.00
C VAL A 270 -11.68 12.38 -1.92
N MET A 271 -12.28 13.41 -1.33
CA MET A 271 -11.69 14.75 -1.19
C MET A 271 -10.87 14.86 0.08
N ALA A 272 -9.63 14.33 0.06
CA ALA A 272 -8.71 14.33 1.21
C ALA A 272 -7.66 15.46 1.16
N ALA A 273 -7.60 16.24 0.10
CA ALA A 273 -6.73 17.40 -0.02
C ALA A 273 -7.14 18.52 0.94
N ALA A 274 -6.17 19.25 1.46
CA ALA A 274 -6.38 20.48 2.20
C ALA A 274 -6.39 21.66 1.22
N VAL A 275 -7.55 21.95 0.66
CA VAL A 275 -7.76 23.05 -0.28
C VAL A 275 -7.84 24.36 0.49
N SER A 276 -7.10 25.37 0.06
CA SER A 276 -7.13 26.71 0.68
C SER A 276 -8.47 27.40 0.41
N ASP A 277 -9.07 28.01 1.45
CA ASP A 277 -10.34 28.73 1.34
C ASP A 277 -10.21 30.03 0.53
N PHE A 278 -9.01 30.64 0.53
CA PHE A 278 -8.71 31.91 -0.11
C PHE A 278 -7.47 31.83 -0.99
N ARG A 279 -7.46 32.59 -2.06
CA ARG A 279 -6.29 32.85 -2.91
C ARG A 279 -6.04 34.35 -3.03
N VAL A 280 -4.83 34.73 -3.45
CA VAL A 280 -4.50 36.13 -3.76
C VAL A 280 -5.29 36.57 -5.00
N LEU A 281 -5.94 37.73 -4.93
CA LEU A 281 -6.72 38.29 -6.04
C LEU A 281 -5.82 38.57 -7.25
N HIS A 282 -4.66 39.17 -7.02
CA HIS A 282 -3.68 39.53 -8.05
C HIS A 282 -2.34 38.85 -7.79
N LYS A 283 -2.06 37.77 -8.51
CA LYS A 283 -0.77 37.10 -8.50
C LYS A 283 0.26 37.95 -9.23
N ALA A 284 1.41 38.20 -8.58
CA ALA A 284 2.52 38.92 -9.22
C ALA A 284 3.29 38.00 -10.18
N GLU A 285 3.56 38.47 -11.40
CA GLU A 285 4.35 37.72 -12.39
C GLU A 285 5.83 37.68 -12.04
N GLN A 286 6.32 38.67 -11.29
CA GLN A 286 7.70 38.79 -10.85
C GLN A 286 7.78 38.72 -9.33
N LYS A 287 8.94 38.24 -8.81
CA LYS A 287 9.21 38.25 -7.37
C LYS A 287 9.06 39.65 -6.79
N ILE A 288 8.13 39.82 -5.84
CA ILE A 288 7.94 41.11 -5.14
C ILE A 288 9.17 41.45 -4.35
N LYS A 289 9.70 42.63 -4.57
CA LYS A 289 10.91 43.14 -3.84
C LYS A 289 10.59 43.40 -2.37
N LYS A 290 11.62 43.39 -1.52
CA LYS A 290 11.48 43.68 -0.09
C LYS A 290 10.88 45.06 0.11
N MET A 291 9.87 45.17 0.98
CA MET A 291 9.20 46.40 1.43
C MET A 291 9.06 46.32 2.95
N GLU A 292 8.82 47.45 3.60
CA GLU A 292 8.59 47.46 5.05
C GLU A 292 7.28 46.77 5.45
N SER A 293 6.26 46.88 4.62
CA SER A 293 4.98 46.21 4.81
C SER A 293 4.38 45.82 3.46
N MET A 294 3.54 44.77 3.47
CA MET A 294 2.82 44.31 2.30
C MET A 294 1.41 43.92 2.69
N THR A 295 0.40 44.38 1.96
CA THR A 295 -0.99 43.98 2.09
C THR A 295 -1.35 43.08 0.92
N LEU A 296 -2.01 41.95 1.19
CA LEU A 296 -2.54 41.03 0.18
C LEU A 296 -4.07 41.08 0.20
N GLU A 297 -4.66 41.35 -0.95
CA GLU A 297 -6.08 41.19 -1.15
C GLU A 297 -6.40 39.74 -1.48
N LEU A 298 -7.30 39.13 -0.69
CA LEU A 298 -7.68 37.73 -0.83
C LEU A 298 -9.08 37.59 -1.34
N VAL A 299 -9.30 36.65 -2.26
CA VAL A 299 -10.63 36.27 -2.79
C VAL A 299 -10.89 34.80 -2.45
N LYS A 300 -12.16 34.49 -2.17
CA LYS A 300 -12.58 33.14 -1.81
C LYS A 300 -12.39 32.17 -2.99
N ASN A 301 -11.85 31.00 -2.69
CA ASN A 301 -11.79 29.89 -3.63
C ASN A 301 -13.16 29.20 -3.76
N PRO A 302 -13.44 28.55 -4.90
CA PRO A 302 -14.64 27.74 -5.06
C PRO A 302 -14.64 26.55 -4.11
N ASP A 303 -15.79 26.21 -3.55
CA ASP A 303 -15.95 24.98 -2.78
C ASP A 303 -16.14 23.79 -3.74
N ILE A 304 -15.05 23.10 -4.04
CA ILE A 304 -15.02 22.01 -5.02
C ILE A 304 -16.03 20.93 -4.62
N LEU A 305 -16.02 20.49 -3.36
CA LEU A 305 -16.86 19.40 -2.88
C LEU A 305 -18.35 19.76 -2.93
N GLN A 306 -18.71 21.02 -2.61
CA GLN A 306 -20.07 21.51 -2.76
C GLN A 306 -20.52 21.54 -4.22
N GLY A 307 -19.63 21.99 -5.12
CA GLY A 307 -19.87 21.98 -6.57
C GLY A 307 -20.12 20.59 -7.13
N LEU A 308 -19.35 19.58 -6.68
CA LEU A 308 -19.55 18.18 -7.05
C LEU A 308 -20.86 17.63 -6.51
N GLY A 309 -21.21 17.92 -5.26
CA GLY A 309 -22.46 17.49 -4.64
C GLY A 309 -23.70 18.02 -5.36
N ALA A 310 -23.64 19.25 -5.89
CA ALA A 310 -24.72 19.84 -6.69
C ALA A 310 -24.89 19.19 -8.08
N LYS A 311 -23.81 18.63 -8.64
CA LYS A 311 -23.78 17.96 -9.96
C LYS A 311 -23.87 16.43 -9.84
N LYS A 312 -23.96 15.86 -8.62
CA LYS A 312 -23.90 14.43 -8.32
C LYS A 312 -24.98 13.63 -9.05
N LYS A 313 -24.58 12.56 -9.70
CA LYS A 313 -25.45 11.58 -10.38
C LYS A 313 -25.32 10.20 -9.70
N HIS A 314 -24.38 9.40 -10.19
CA HIS A 314 -24.08 8.05 -9.68
C HIS A 314 -22.89 8.03 -8.72
N GLN A 315 -22.14 9.12 -8.62
CA GLN A 315 -20.89 9.14 -7.86
C GLN A 315 -21.13 9.00 -6.36
N ILE A 316 -20.19 8.36 -5.67
CA ILE A 316 -20.05 8.36 -4.22
C ILE A 316 -19.09 9.48 -3.84
N LEU A 317 -19.55 10.40 -2.98
CA LEU A 317 -18.75 11.52 -2.50
C LEU A 317 -18.34 11.32 -1.06
N VAL A 318 -17.04 11.28 -0.82
CA VAL A 318 -16.43 11.22 0.50
C VAL A 318 -15.67 12.51 0.77
N GLY A 319 -16.06 13.22 1.81
CA GLY A 319 -15.42 14.45 2.26
C GLY A 319 -14.53 14.23 3.48
N PHE A 320 -13.67 15.21 3.75
CA PHE A 320 -12.89 15.32 4.99
C PHE A 320 -13.20 16.64 5.67
N ALA A 321 -13.26 16.61 7.00
CA ALA A 321 -13.34 17.79 7.84
C ALA A 321 -12.37 17.67 9.01
N ALA A 322 -11.78 18.78 9.40
CA ALA A 322 -10.99 18.91 10.61
C ALA A 322 -11.70 19.92 11.51
N GLU A 323 -12.19 19.46 12.64
CA GLU A 323 -12.97 20.27 13.59
C GLU A 323 -12.29 20.25 14.96
N THR A 324 -12.46 21.36 15.70
CA THR A 324 -11.95 21.49 17.06
C THR A 324 -13.06 21.40 18.11
N GLU A 325 -14.32 21.66 17.71
CA GLU A 325 -15.51 21.67 18.57
C GLU A 325 -16.71 21.15 17.81
N HIS A 326 -17.69 20.57 18.49
CA HIS A 326 -18.96 20.08 17.92
C HIS A 326 -18.81 19.22 16.66
N VAL A 327 -17.80 18.34 16.64
CA VAL A 327 -17.35 17.57 15.46
C VAL A 327 -18.51 16.88 14.73
N ILE A 328 -19.43 16.26 15.49
CA ILE A 328 -20.57 15.52 14.94
C ILE A 328 -21.59 16.49 14.33
N GLU A 329 -21.99 17.54 15.06
CA GLU A 329 -23.04 18.49 14.64
C GLU A 329 -22.63 19.24 13.35
N TYR A 330 -21.44 19.85 13.37
CA TYR A 330 -20.89 20.55 12.19
C TYR A 330 -20.61 19.62 11.02
N GLY A 331 -20.20 18.38 11.33
CA GLY A 331 -19.99 17.37 10.32
C GLY A 331 -21.28 16.92 9.64
N GLN A 332 -22.36 16.71 10.39
CA GLN A 332 -23.67 16.35 9.84
C GLN A 332 -24.27 17.47 8.97
N ASP A 333 -24.15 18.74 9.38
CA ASP A 333 -24.53 19.88 8.52
C ASP A 333 -23.76 19.88 7.19
N LYS A 334 -22.46 19.60 7.23
CA LYS A 334 -21.64 19.47 6.00
C LYS A 334 -22.08 18.32 5.10
N VAL A 335 -22.40 17.14 5.67
CA VAL A 335 -22.93 15.99 4.93
C VAL A 335 -24.18 16.39 4.17
N ALA A 336 -25.14 17.01 4.84
CA ALA A 336 -26.40 17.42 4.24
C ALA A 336 -26.20 18.53 3.17
N ARG A 337 -25.50 19.60 3.52
CA ARG A 337 -25.32 20.77 2.66
C ARG A 337 -24.52 20.47 1.39
N LYS A 338 -23.53 19.56 1.46
CA LYS A 338 -22.68 19.19 0.34
C LYS A 338 -23.12 17.91 -0.37
N ASN A 339 -24.24 17.31 0.01
CA ASN A 339 -24.80 16.08 -0.57
C ASN A 339 -23.79 14.91 -0.58
N LEU A 340 -23.12 14.69 0.56
CA LEU A 340 -22.10 13.65 0.71
C LEU A 340 -22.72 12.30 1.05
N ASP A 341 -22.06 11.20 0.65
CA ASP A 341 -22.40 9.85 1.09
C ASP A 341 -21.68 9.50 2.40
N MET A 342 -20.50 10.09 2.63
CA MET A 342 -19.74 9.95 3.86
C MET A 342 -18.85 11.17 4.11
N LEU A 343 -18.68 11.53 5.37
CA LEU A 343 -17.69 12.50 5.83
C LEU A 343 -16.78 11.85 6.88
N VAL A 344 -15.48 11.99 6.69
CA VAL A 344 -14.46 11.64 7.67
C VAL A 344 -14.16 12.89 8.49
N ALA A 345 -14.73 12.99 9.69
CA ALA A 345 -14.58 14.12 10.58
C ALA A 345 -13.46 13.84 11.60
N ASN A 346 -12.32 14.53 11.45
CA ASN A 346 -11.18 14.41 12.36
C ASN A 346 -11.34 15.40 13.52
N ASP A 347 -11.14 14.93 14.73
CA ASP A 347 -11.00 15.77 15.92
C ASP A 347 -9.55 16.22 16.05
N VAL A 348 -9.28 17.48 15.69
CA VAL A 348 -7.92 18.06 15.75
C VAL A 348 -7.64 18.84 17.03
N SER A 349 -8.56 18.81 18.00
CA SER A 349 -8.35 19.39 19.32
C SER A 349 -7.33 18.60 20.17
N LYS A 350 -7.14 17.30 19.83
CA LYS A 350 -6.24 16.39 20.53
C LYS A 350 -4.84 16.43 19.94
N SER A 351 -3.81 16.43 20.80
CA SER A 351 -2.40 16.55 20.40
C SER A 351 -1.88 15.39 19.52
N ASN A 352 -2.60 14.28 19.48
CA ASN A 352 -2.23 13.07 18.71
C ASN A 352 -3.04 12.91 17.42
N ALA A 353 -3.89 13.88 17.05
CA ALA A 353 -4.70 13.85 15.83
C ALA A 353 -4.50 15.15 15.03
N GLY A 354 -4.40 15.05 13.70
CA GLY A 354 -4.31 16.24 12.84
C GLY A 354 -3.31 16.15 11.69
N PHE A 355 -2.91 17.33 11.20
CA PHE A 355 -1.93 17.47 10.12
C PHE A 355 -0.53 17.10 10.63
N ASN A 356 0.32 16.44 9.84
CA ASN A 356 1.71 16.06 10.15
C ASN A 356 1.94 14.95 11.21
N VAL A 357 0.91 14.41 11.84
CA VAL A 357 1.03 13.21 12.68
C VAL A 357 0.67 11.94 11.90
N ASP A 358 1.13 10.77 12.34
CA ASP A 358 0.92 9.51 11.65
C ASP A 358 -0.39 8.79 12.07
N THR A 359 -1.12 9.38 13.02
CA THR A 359 -2.39 8.87 13.55
C THR A 359 -3.53 9.86 13.33
N ASN A 360 -4.76 9.34 13.34
CA ASN A 360 -5.99 10.13 13.32
C ASN A 360 -7.04 9.50 14.24
N GLU A 361 -7.99 10.35 14.70
CA GLU A 361 -9.13 9.99 15.54
C GLU A 361 -10.33 10.85 15.15
N GLY A 362 -11.56 10.35 15.25
CA GLY A 362 -12.77 11.12 14.92
C GLY A 362 -13.99 10.26 14.64
N TYR A 363 -14.74 10.61 13.60
CA TYR A 363 -16.01 9.96 13.27
C TYR A 363 -16.20 9.79 11.76
N PHE A 364 -16.84 8.67 11.37
CA PHE A 364 -17.49 8.55 10.07
C PHE A 364 -18.95 9.03 10.21
N LEU A 365 -19.33 10.00 9.40
CA LEU A 365 -20.66 10.58 9.38
C LEU A 365 -21.34 10.30 8.05
N TYR A 366 -22.63 9.97 8.09
CA TYR A 366 -23.45 9.60 6.94
C TYR A 366 -24.75 10.38 6.93
N PRO A 367 -25.44 10.51 5.77
CA PRO A 367 -26.67 11.30 5.67
C PRO A 367 -27.83 10.79 6.54
N ASN A 368 -27.94 9.48 6.78
CA ASN A 368 -29.10 8.89 7.46
C ASN A 368 -28.73 7.74 8.39
N LYS A 369 -27.53 7.76 8.98
CA LYS A 369 -27.07 6.74 9.92
C LYS A 369 -26.43 7.42 11.14
N ASP A 370 -26.38 6.69 12.23
CA ASP A 370 -25.66 7.13 13.43
C ASP A 370 -24.17 7.31 13.14
N PRO A 371 -23.53 8.30 13.77
CA PRO A 371 -22.10 8.49 13.70
C PRO A 371 -21.33 7.24 14.16
N LYS A 372 -20.35 6.82 13.38
CA LYS A 372 -19.47 5.71 13.73
C LYS A 372 -18.14 6.26 14.23
N GLU A 373 -17.81 5.99 15.49
CA GLU A 373 -16.56 6.42 16.11
C GLU A 373 -15.34 5.76 15.47
N MET A 374 -14.28 6.55 15.25
CA MET A 374 -12.95 6.09 14.83
C MET A 374 -11.99 6.26 16.01
N PRO A 375 -11.56 5.18 16.67
CA PRO A 375 -10.53 5.26 17.68
C PRO A 375 -9.20 5.73 17.07
N ASN A 376 -8.28 6.20 17.93
CA ASN A 376 -6.96 6.60 17.47
C ASN A 376 -6.25 5.44 16.77
N MET A 377 -5.91 5.62 15.49
CA MET A 377 -5.27 4.62 14.65
C MET A 377 -4.31 5.23 13.65
N LYS A 378 -3.42 4.41 13.09
CA LYS A 378 -2.50 4.84 12.03
C LYS A 378 -3.26 5.22 10.76
N LYS A 379 -2.73 6.19 10.00
CA LYS A 379 -3.34 6.63 8.71
C LYS A 379 -3.51 5.50 7.69
N SER A 380 -2.62 4.51 7.66
CA SER A 380 -2.78 3.33 6.81
C SER A 380 -3.96 2.45 7.20
N GLU A 381 -4.21 2.28 8.51
CA GLU A 381 -5.34 1.53 9.04
C GLU A 381 -6.64 2.31 8.81
N LEU A 382 -6.62 3.63 9.02
CA LEU A 382 -7.75 4.48 8.72
C LEU A 382 -8.11 4.46 7.23
N ALA A 383 -7.11 4.52 6.33
CA ALA A 383 -7.33 4.40 4.89
C ALA A 383 -8.02 3.07 4.52
N HIS A 384 -7.60 1.96 5.15
CA HIS A 384 -8.26 0.67 4.97
C HIS A 384 -9.72 0.70 5.44
N ASN A 385 -10.01 1.29 6.60
CA ASN A 385 -11.36 1.40 7.12
C ASN A 385 -12.24 2.31 6.26
N ILE A 386 -11.72 3.46 5.77
CA ILE A 386 -12.41 4.33 4.83
C ILE A 386 -12.78 3.57 3.57
N MET A 387 -11.84 2.84 2.99
CA MET A 387 -12.10 2.11 1.75
C MET A 387 -13.06 0.92 1.95
N LYS A 388 -13.11 0.30 3.13
CA LYS A 388 -14.16 -0.66 3.48
C LYS A 388 -15.55 -0.02 3.50
N GLU A 389 -15.70 1.15 4.11
CA GLU A 389 -16.97 1.89 4.07
C GLU A 389 -17.35 2.26 2.62
N VAL A 390 -16.37 2.65 1.80
CA VAL A 390 -16.60 2.92 0.36
C VAL A 390 -17.08 1.67 -0.37
N VAL A 391 -16.50 0.50 -0.11
CA VAL A 391 -16.96 -0.78 -0.69
C VAL A 391 -18.43 -1.04 -0.35
N GLU A 392 -18.82 -0.82 0.91
CA GLU A 392 -20.22 -0.99 1.32
C GLU A 392 -21.15 0.04 0.66
N LEU A 393 -20.69 1.26 0.45
CA LEU A 393 -21.47 2.28 -0.28
C LEU A 393 -21.62 1.91 -1.76
N VAL A 394 -20.58 1.37 -2.40
CA VAL A 394 -20.62 0.90 -3.80
C VAL A 394 -21.60 -0.26 -3.97
N LYS A 395 -21.59 -1.24 -3.05
CA LYS A 395 -22.50 -2.41 -3.09
C LYS A 395 -23.98 -2.07 -2.89
N ASN A 396 -24.25 -0.99 -2.17
CA ASN A 396 -25.62 -0.56 -1.81
C ASN A 396 -26.23 0.45 -2.80
N LYS A 397 -25.49 0.78 -3.86
CA LYS A 397 -25.92 1.72 -4.92
C LYS A 397 -26.31 0.97 -6.20
#